data_b3e57646b3185313e3201780053a5135
#
_entry.id   b3e57646b3185313e3201780053a5135
#
_cell.length_a   1.000
_cell.length_b   1.000
_cell.length_c   1.000
_cell.angle_alpha   90.00
_cell.angle_beta   90.00
_cell.angle_gamma   90.00
#
_symmetry.space_group_name_H-M   'P 1'
#
loop_
_entity.id
_entity.type
_entity.pdbx_description
1 polymer ?
#
loop_
_entity_poly.entity_id
_entity_poly.type
_entity_poly.pdbx_seq_one_letter_code
_entity_poly.pdbx_strand_id
1 'polypeptide(L)'
;KTAIQIKGNYSLLYSIFRNLMDNAIAYAGNNIQIHINCFREDEKFYYFSFADTGVGVSPEHLNRLFERFYRVDKGRSRKLGGTGLGLAIVKNAVILHGGNISAKNSQGGGLEFVFTLAKER
;
A
#
# COMPACT_ATOMS: atom_id res chain seq x y z
N LYS A 1 20.57 -13.70 0.68
CA LYS A 1 19.21 -13.24 0.50
C LYS A 1 18.68 -13.68 -0.85
N THR A 2 17.59 -14.40 -0.86
CA THR A 2 17.01 -14.94 -2.09
C THR A 2 16.26 -13.85 -2.85
N ALA A 3 16.38 -13.83 -4.16
CA ALA A 3 15.63 -12.92 -4.98
C ALA A 3 14.14 -13.29 -4.94
N ILE A 4 13.29 -12.28 -4.96
CA ILE A 4 11.84 -12.45 -5.02
C ILE A 4 11.44 -12.47 -6.49
N GLN A 5 10.77 -13.54 -6.89
CA GLN A 5 10.32 -13.68 -8.28
C GLN A 5 8.81 -13.93 -8.30
N ILE A 6 8.11 -13.12 -9.06
CA ILE A 6 6.66 -13.19 -9.15
C ILE A 6 6.27 -13.20 -10.62
N LYS A 7 5.42 -14.15 -10.99
CA LYS A 7 4.81 -14.17 -12.31
C LYS A 7 3.61 -13.24 -12.31
N GLY A 8 3.61 -12.25 -13.16
CA GLY A 8 2.51 -11.32 -13.18
C GLY A 8 2.69 -10.23 -14.23
N ASN A 9 1.81 -9.26 -14.17
CA ASN A 9 1.84 -8.13 -15.08
C ASN A 9 2.76 -7.05 -14.53
N TYR A 10 3.81 -6.73 -15.26
CA TYR A 10 4.79 -5.73 -14.83
C TYR A 10 4.15 -4.39 -14.46
N SER A 11 3.25 -3.91 -15.32
CA SER A 11 2.62 -2.61 -15.09
C SER A 11 1.78 -2.58 -13.81
N LEU A 12 1.05 -3.68 -13.56
CA LEU A 12 0.24 -3.77 -12.35
C LEU A 12 1.10 -3.88 -11.10
N LEU A 13 2.16 -4.68 -11.15
CA LEU A 13 3.09 -4.80 -10.02
C LEU A 13 3.78 -3.47 -9.74
N TYR A 14 4.22 -2.79 -10.78
CA TYR A 14 4.80 -1.47 -10.65
C TYR A 14 3.81 -0.49 -9.99
N SER A 15 2.53 -0.55 -10.42
CA SER A 15 1.49 0.33 -9.88
C SER A 15 1.25 0.14 -8.39
N ILE A 16 1.40 -1.10 -7.88
CA ILE A 16 1.26 -1.33 -6.44
C ILE A 16 2.25 -0.46 -5.67
N PHE A 17 3.52 -0.58 -5.99
CA PHE A 17 4.56 0.14 -5.25
C PHE A 17 4.53 1.64 -5.53
N ARG A 18 4.28 2.03 -6.78
CA ARG A 18 4.20 3.44 -7.15
C ARG A 18 3.07 4.15 -6.41
N ASN A 19 1.89 3.55 -6.36
CA ASN A 19 0.75 4.18 -5.70
C ASN A 19 0.92 4.21 -4.18
N LEU A 20 1.52 3.17 -3.59
CA LEU A 20 1.81 3.19 -2.15
C LEU A 20 2.83 4.29 -1.83
N MET A 21 3.84 4.45 -2.67
CA MET A 21 4.85 5.49 -2.49
C MET A 21 4.25 6.88 -2.63
N ASP A 22 3.46 7.11 -3.67
CA ASP A 22 2.80 8.40 -3.90
C ASP A 22 1.87 8.75 -2.74
N ASN A 23 1.16 7.76 -2.20
CA ASN A 23 0.29 7.96 -1.05
C ASN A 23 1.09 8.40 0.17
N ALA A 24 2.22 7.76 0.43
CA ALA A 24 3.06 8.12 1.56
C ALA A 24 3.62 9.54 1.42
N ILE A 25 4.10 9.89 0.23
CA ILE A 25 4.64 11.22 -0.04
C ILE A 25 3.55 12.29 0.17
N ALA A 26 2.33 12.01 -0.28
CA ALA A 26 1.25 12.99 -0.22
C ALA A 26 0.69 13.18 1.19
N TYR A 27 0.64 12.12 2.01
CA TYR A 27 -0.16 12.16 3.24
C TYR A 27 0.58 11.87 4.53
N ALA A 28 1.77 11.31 4.49
CA ALA A 28 2.45 10.92 5.72
C ALA A 28 3.10 12.08 6.46
N GLY A 29 3.38 13.17 5.77
CA GLY A 29 4.01 14.35 6.39
C GLY A 29 5.44 14.55 5.91
N ASN A 30 6.18 15.38 6.65
CA ASN A 30 7.57 15.71 6.32
C ASN A 30 8.54 14.82 7.07
N ASN A 31 9.72 14.64 6.49
CA ASN A 31 10.82 13.91 7.13
C ASN A 31 10.45 12.49 7.53
N ILE A 32 9.71 11.82 6.65
CA ILE A 32 9.28 10.44 6.89
C ILE A 32 10.31 9.45 6.35
N GLN A 33 10.26 8.25 6.91
CA GLN A 33 10.98 7.11 6.36
C GLN A 33 9.95 6.12 5.83
N ILE A 34 10.32 5.41 4.78
CA ILE A 34 9.49 4.36 4.20
C ILE A 34 10.27 3.06 4.29
N HIS A 35 9.64 2.03 4.86
CA HIS A 35 10.24 0.71 5.02
C HIS A 35 9.44 -0.31 4.23
N ILE A 36 10.11 -1.01 3.33
CA ILE A 36 9.49 -2.04 2.50
C ILE A 36 10.19 -3.35 2.81
N ASN A 37 9.43 -4.34 3.28
CA ASN A 37 9.97 -5.64 3.65
C ASN A 37 9.13 -6.77 3.09
N CYS A 38 9.79 -7.83 2.65
CA CYS A 38 9.14 -9.12 2.51
C CYS A 38 9.46 -9.86 3.81
N PHE A 39 8.49 -9.91 4.72
CA PHE A 39 8.74 -10.39 6.08
C PHE A 39 8.42 -11.86 6.27
N ARG A 40 7.80 -12.47 5.28
CA ARG A 40 7.44 -13.88 5.34
C ARG A 40 7.27 -14.42 3.93
N GLU A 41 7.52 -15.70 3.80
CA GLU A 41 7.35 -16.42 2.55
C GLU A 41 6.90 -17.84 2.89
N ASP A 42 5.89 -18.34 2.18
CA ASP A 42 5.52 -19.74 2.27
C ASP A 42 5.46 -20.33 0.85
N GLU A 43 4.89 -21.51 0.70
CA GLU A 43 4.86 -22.17 -0.60
C GLU A 43 4.07 -21.42 -1.66
N LYS A 44 3.06 -20.65 -1.23
CA LYS A 44 2.12 -20.00 -2.14
C LYS A 44 2.30 -18.51 -2.26
N PHE A 45 2.78 -17.83 -1.21
CA PHE A 45 2.77 -16.38 -1.16
C PHE A 45 4.07 -15.78 -0.66
N TYR A 46 4.32 -14.56 -1.13
CA TYR A 46 5.21 -13.61 -0.45
C TYR A 46 4.35 -12.64 0.35
N TYR A 47 4.80 -12.29 1.54
CA TYR A 47 4.10 -11.38 2.46
C TYR A 47 4.92 -10.10 2.60
N PHE A 48 4.33 -8.98 2.22
CA PHE A 48 5.02 -7.70 2.20
C PHE A 48 4.45 -6.73 3.21
N SER A 49 5.32 -5.88 3.74
CA SER A 49 4.94 -4.71 4.53
C SER A 49 5.48 -3.47 3.84
N PHE A 50 4.64 -2.46 3.71
CA PHE A 50 5.01 -1.14 3.22
C PHE A 50 4.56 -0.15 4.29
N ALA A 51 5.51 0.39 5.06
CA ALA A 51 5.21 1.21 6.21
C ALA A 51 5.89 2.56 6.11
N ASP A 52 5.20 3.62 6.54
CA ASP A 52 5.81 4.93 6.69
C ASP A 52 5.88 5.30 8.18
N THR A 53 6.64 6.35 8.48
CA THR A 53 6.79 6.85 9.84
C THR A 53 6.00 8.15 10.04
N GLY A 54 4.97 8.36 9.24
CA GLY A 54 4.20 9.59 9.25
C GLY A 54 3.11 9.64 10.30
N VAL A 55 2.05 10.36 9.96
CA VAL A 55 0.99 10.66 10.93
C VAL A 55 -0.05 9.54 11.09
N GLY A 56 -0.09 8.59 10.15
CA GLY A 56 -1.13 7.57 10.17
C GLY A 56 -2.50 8.15 9.83
N VAL A 57 -3.53 7.39 10.14
CA VAL A 57 -4.92 7.83 9.90
C VAL A 57 -5.78 7.44 11.10
N SER A 58 -6.90 8.13 11.27
CA SER A 58 -7.87 7.74 12.29
C SER A 58 -8.43 6.35 11.98
N PRO A 59 -8.66 5.51 13.00
CA PRO A 59 -9.09 4.12 12.77
C PRO A 59 -10.34 3.98 11.90
N GLU A 60 -11.24 4.94 11.94
CA GLU A 60 -12.47 4.90 11.15
C GLU A 60 -12.23 4.90 9.65
N HIS A 61 -11.06 5.37 9.21
CA HIS A 61 -10.72 5.42 7.79
C HIS A 61 -10.06 4.15 7.27
N LEU A 62 -9.51 3.32 8.18
CA LEU A 62 -8.68 2.18 7.76
C LEU A 62 -9.40 1.23 6.83
N ASN A 63 -10.67 0.93 7.11
CA ASN A 63 -11.46 0.01 6.29
C ASN A 63 -11.93 0.62 4.97
N ARG A 64 -11.82 1.92 4.83
CA ARG A 64 -12.32 2.63 3.65
C ARG A 64 -11.23 3.14 2.72
N LEU A 65 -9.96 2.99 3.11
CA LEU A 65 -8.84 3.56 2.34
C LEU A 65 -8.80 3.07 0.90
N PHE A 66 -9.28 1.85 0.64
CA PHE A 66 -9.24 1.25 -0.70
C PHE A 66 -10.49 1.54 -1.53
N GLU A 67 -11.46 2.26 -0.97
CA GLU A 67 -12.65 2.63 -1.74
C GLU A 67 -12.30 3.69 -2.78
N ARG A 68 -12.89 3.55 -3.94
CA ARG A 68 -12.68 4.52 -5.02
C ARG A 68 -13.15 5.90 -4.57
N PHE A 69 -12.32 6.90 -4.79
CA PHE A 69 -12.59 8.30 -4.48
C PHE A 69 -12.67 8.63 -2.99
N TYR A 70 -12.41 7.67 -2.11
CA TYR A 70 -12.39 7.96 -0.68
C TYR A 70 -11.16 8.78 -0.33
N ARG A 71 -11.33 9.83 0.44
CA ARG A 71 -10.24 10.69 0.88
C ARG A 71 -10.41 10.99 2.36
N VAL A 72 -9.34 10.84 3.12
CA VAL A 72 -9.31 11.16 4.53
C VAL A 72 -9.41 12.67 4.73
N ASP A 73 -8.70 13.43 3.89
CA ASP A 73 -8.69 14.90 3.93
C ASP A 73 -8.89 15.40 2.50
N LYS A 74 -10.13 15.76 2.18
CA LYS A 74 -10.48 16.17 0.82
C LYS A 74 -9.75 17.42 0.35
N GLY A 75 -9.59 18.39 1.24
CA GLY A 75 -8.89 19.62 0.90
C GLY A 75 -7.42 19.37 0.60
N ARG A 76 -6.77 18.59 1.45
CA ARG A 76 -5.37 18.28 1.26
C ARG A 76 -5.14 17.41 0.02
N SER A 77 -6.00 16.42 -0.21
CA SER A 77 -5.92 15.57 -1.39
C SER A 77 -5.97 16.38 -2.66
N ARG A 78 -6.92 17.30 -2.73
CA ARG A 78 -7.11 18.14 -3.91
C ARG A 78 -5.89 19.01 -4.15
N LYS A 79 -5.38 19.62 -3.09
CA LYS A 79 -4.20 20.49 -3.17
C LYS A 79 -2.99 19.76 -3.67
N LEU A 80 -2.84 18.48 -3.29
CA LEU A 80 -1.70 17.65 -3.67
C LEU A 80 -1.94 16.87 -4.95
N GLY A 81 -3.08 17.09 -5.62
CA GLY A 81 -3.38 16.43 -6.88
C GLY A 81 -3.89 15.00 -6.75
N GLY A 82 -4.29 14.59 -5.55
CA GLY A 82 -4.79 13.24 -5.33
C GLY A 82 -6.12 13.00 -6.02
N THR A 83 -6.28 11.83 -6.65
CA THR A 83 -7.50 11.46 -7.36
C THR A 83 -8.46 10.62 -6.53
N GLY A 84 -7.97 10.04 -5.43
CA GLY A 84 -8.78 9.10 -4.66
C GLY A 84 -8.86 7.72 -5.29
N LEU A 85 -8.04 7.45 -6.32
CA LEU A 85 -8.05 6.16 -7.03
C LEU A 85 -6.83 5.30 -6.74
N GLY A 86 -5.73 5.90 -6.25
CA GLY A 86 -4.45 5.20 -6.10
C GLY A 86 -4.53 3.91 -5.30
N LEU A 87 -5.16 3.95 -4.12
CA LEU A 87 -5.25 2.77 -3.27
C LEU A 87 -6.25 1.74 -3.80
N ALA A 88 -7.29 2.17 -4.50
CA ALA A 88 -8.20 1.26 -5.17
C ALA A 88 -7.46 0.49 -6.28
N ILE A 89 -6.59 1.17 -7.01
CA ILE A 89 -5.75 0.54 -8.03
C ILE A 89 -4.82 -0.49 -7.39
N VAL A 90 -4.22 -0.14 -6.25
CA VAL A 90 -3.35 -1.07 -5.50
C VAL A 90 -4.11 -2.34 -5.12
N LYS A 91 -5.28 -2.19 -4.53
CA LYS A 91 -6.07 -3.34 -4.10
C LYS A 91 -6.43 -4.23 -5.27
N ASN A 92 -6.87 -3.64 -6.37
CA ASN A 92 -7.24 -4.40 -7.55
C ASN A 92 -6.04 -5.17 -8.11
N ALA A 93 -4.89 -4.52 -8.21
CA ALA A 93 -3.68 -5.17 -8.71
C ALA A 93 -3.23 -6.32 -7.82
N VAL A 94 -3.32 -6.15 -6.49
CA VAL A 94 -2.99 -7.21 -5.54
C VAL A 94 -3.93 -8.40 -5.71
N ILE A 95 -5.22 -8.15 -5.83
CA ILE A 95 -6.22 -9.21 -6.03
C ILE A 95 -5.97 -9.95 -7.34
N LEU A 96 -5.67 -9.22 -8.42
CA LEU A 96 -5.36 -9.85 -9.70
C LEU A 96 -4.10 -10.72 -9.65
N HIS A 97 -3.23 -10.48 -8.69
CA HIS A 97 -2.03 -11.29 -8.48
C HIS A 97 -2.22 -12.33 -7.36
N GLY A 98 -3.47 -12.67 -7.08
CA GLY A 98 -3.82 -13.76 -6.17
C GLY A 98 -3.69 -13.43 -4.70
N GLY A 99 -3.46 -12.18 -4.36
CA GLY A 99 -3.19 -11.77 -2.99
C GLY A 99 -4.31 -10.99 -2.34
N ASN A 100 -3.99 -10.41 -1.21
CA ASN A 100 -4.92 -9.58 -0.44
C ASN A 100 -4.12 -8.45 0.20
N ILE A 101 -4.79 -7.36 0.58
CA ILE A 101 -4.14 -6.21 1.19
C ILE A 101 -5.00 -5.66 2.33
N SER A 102 -4.34 -5.21 3.38
CA SER A 102 -4.98 -4.52 4.48
C SER A 102 -4.11 -3.36 4.93
N ALA A 103 -4.71 -2.46 5.70
CA ALA A 103 -4.00 -1.30 6.24
C ALA A 103 -4.21 -1.23 7.75
N LYS A 104 -3.18 -0.76 8.45
CA LYS A 104 -3.25 -0.53 9.88
C LYS A 104 -2.30 0.60 10.25
N ASN A 105 -2.56 1.24 11.38
CA ASN A 105 -1.60 2.20 11.91
C ASN A 105 -0.45 1.43 12.55
N SER A 106 0.77 1.88 12.29
CA SER A 106 1.96 1.28 12.89
C SER A 106 2.06 1.66 14.36
N GLN A 107 2.54 0.73 15.14
CA GLN A 107 2.93 1.01 16.51
C GLN A 107 4.06 2.03 16.49
N GLY A 108 3.92 3.12 17.19
CA GLY A 108 4.93 4.17 17.17
C GLY A 108 4.73 5.25 16.13
N GLY A 109 3.69 5.14 15.31
CA GLY A 109 3.31 6.15 14.33
C GLY A 109 3.40 5.67 12.90
N GLY A 110 2.59 6.27 12.04
CA GLY A 110 2.58 5.98 10.63
C GLY A 110 1.53 4.97 10.21
N LEU A 111 1.48 4.71 8.93
CA LEU A 111 0.52 3.80 8.30
C LEU A 111 1.29 2.63 7.69
N GLU A 112 0.77 1.43 7.87
CA GLU A 112 1.36 0.23 7.31
C GLU A 112 0.37 -0.49 6.44
N PHE A 113 0.79 -0.81 5.21
CA PHE A 113 0.04 -1.69 4.32
C PHE A 113 0.69 -3.07 4.35
N VAL A 114 -0.11 -4.09 4.58
CA VAL A 114 0.35 -5.48 4.57
C VAL A 114 -0.36 -6.18 3.43
N PHE A 115 0.40 -6.78 2.52
CA PHE A 115 -0.19 -7.42 1.36
C PHE A 115 0.57 -8.67 0.97
N THR A 116 -0.13 -9.54 0.24
CA THR A 116 0.44 -10.78 -0.26
C THR A 116 0.42 -10.78 -1.78
N LEU A 117 1.37 -11.46 -2.36
CA LEU A 117 1.37 -11.72 -3.81
C LEU A 117 1.66 -13.19 -4.01
N ALA A 118 0.86 -13.84 -4.86
CA ALA A 118 1.04 -15.25 -5.13
C ALA A 118 2.32 -15.49 -5.91
N LYS A 119 3.01 -16.58 -5.58
CA LYS A 119 4.23 -16.97 -6.29
C LYS A 119 3.94 -17.43 -7.70
N GLU A 120 2.77 -18.04 -7.88
CA GLU A 120 2.31 -18.51 -9.19
C GLU A 120 0.86 -18.13 -9.36
N ARG A 121 0.49 -17.90 -10.59
CA ARG A 121 -0.88 -17.52 -10.95
C ARG A 121 -1.54 -18.60 -11.78
#